data_79ed57ee403f85b3ff731d85c38019b1
#
_entry.id   79ed57ee403f85b3ff731d85c38019b1
#
_cell.length_a   1.000
_cell.length_b   1.000
_cell.length_c   1.000
_cell.angle_alpha   90.00
_cell.angle_beta   90.00
_cell.angle_gamma   90.00
#
_symmetry.space_group_name_H-M   'P 1'
#
loop_
_entity.id
_entity.type
_entity.pdbx_description
1 polymer ?
#
loop_
_entity_poly.entity_id
_entity_poly.type
_entity_poly.pdbx_seq_one_letter_code
_entity_poly.pdbx_strand_id
1 'polypeptide(L)'
;MKAIETIAKKVPEAIVGAGTLRTKSDATNAKLAGSQFAVSPGYTNEMSSICKEIELPLLPGVSSGSEVMKANQDGFSFLKLFPAVAVGGINLLKGFSGPFADIQFCPTGGITIKTAPDFLSLPNVPVCGGTWLTPKNLIKDKNWSEITKLAKEASLI
;
A
#
# COMPACT_ATOMS: atom_id res chain seq x y z
N MET A 1 -0.79 -14.61 7.44
CA MET A 1 -2.13 -15.14 7.12
C MET A 1 -3.06 -15.17 8.34
N LYS A 2 -2.70 -15.81 9.47
CA LYS A 2 -3.59 -15.92 10.67
C LYS A 2 -4.19 -14.59 11.16
N ALA A 3 -3.42 -13.48 11.15
CA ALA A 3 -3.95 -12.16 11.54
C ALA A 3 -5.02 -11.66 10.56
N ILE A 4 -4.79 -11.81 9.25
CA ILE A 4 -5.75 -11.45 8.20
C ILE A 4 -7.05 -12.22 8.40
N GLU A 5 -6.97 -13.54 8.53
CA GLU A 5 -8.13 -14.40 8.75
C GLU A 5 -8.91 -14.01 10.03
N THR A 6 -8.18 -13.72 11.10
CA THR A 6 -8.81 -13.32 12.36
C THR A 6 -9.56 -11.99 12.24
N ILE A 7 -8.96 -10.99 11.58
CA ILE A 7 -9.58 -9.68 11.39
C ILE A 7 -10.78 -9.81 10.45
N ALA A 8 -10.61 -10.48 9.31
CA ALA A 8 -11.69 -10.68 8.33
C ALA A 8 -12.93 -11.37 8.94
N LYS A 9 -12.73 -12.30 9.89
CA LYS A 9 -13.83 -12.98 10.58
C LYS A 9 -14.45 -12.18 11.74
N LYS A 10 -13.63 -11.43 12.48
CA LYS A 10 -14.08 -10.77 13.73
C LYS A 10 -14.47 -9.32 13.55
N VAL A 11 -14.08 -8.70 12.46
CA VAL A 11 -14.35 -7.28 12.15
C VAL A 11 -14.87 -7.21 10.70
N PRO A 12 -16.09 -7.71 10.44
CA PRO A 12 -16.61 -7.87 9.07
C PRO A 12 -16.77 -6.55 8.32
N GLU A 13 -16.85 -5.42 9.02
CA GLU A 13 -16.90 -4.09 8.43
C GLU A 13 -15.52 -3.58 7.96
N ALA A 14 -14.42 -4.23 8.34
CA ALA A 14 -13.08 -3.85 7.92
C ALA A 14 -12.76 -4.38 6.52
N ILE A 15 -12.27 -3.51 5.64
CA ILE A 15 -11.68 -3.91 4.35
C ILE A 15 -10.25 -4.38 4.60
N VAL A 16 -10.06 -5.69 4.66
CA VAL A 16 -8.76 -6.29 5.02
C VAL A 16 -7.91 -6.53 3.78
N GLY A 17 -6.71 -5.95 3.76
CA GLY A 17 -5.72 -6.17 2.71
C GLY A 17 -4.49 -6.94 3.20
N ALA A 18 -3.81 -7.62 2.28
CA ALA A 18 -2.53 -8.27 2.54
C ALA A 18 -1.38 -7.48 1.90
N GLY A 19 -0.41 -7.07 2.70
CA GLY A 19 0.80 -6.39 2.24
C GLY A 19 1.98 -7.35 2.00
N THR A 20 2.93 -6.86 1.18
CA THR A 20 4.21 -7.53 0.90
C THR A 20 4.05 -8.88 0.18
N LEU A 21 3.07 -8.97 -0.71
CA LEU A 21 2.92 -10.14 -1.58
C LEU A 21 4.00 -10.12 -2.66
N ARG A 22 4.76 -11.22 -2.78
CA ARG A 22 5.90 -11.34 -3.69
C ARG A 22 5.82 -12.56 -4.60
N THR A 23 4.95 -13.50 -4.29
CA THR A 23 4.81 -14.77 -5.00
C THR A 23 3.35 -15.12 -5.25
N LYS A 24 3.10 -16.01 -6.24
CA LYS A 24 1.79 -16.60 -6.48
C LYS A 24 1.19 -17.22 -5.21
N SER A 25 2.01 -17.94 -4.44
CA SER A 25 1.59 -18.55 -3.17
C SER A 25 1.14 -17.50 -2.15
N ASP A 26 1.85 -16.35 -2.05
CA ASP A 26 1.44 -15.26 -1.16
C ASP A 26 0.04 -14.76 -1.54
N ALA A 27 -0.21 -14.51 -2.83
CA ALA A 27 -1.49 -14.00 -3.32
C ALA A 27 -2.63 -15.00 -3.04
N THR A 28 -2.44 -16.27 -3.38
CA THR A 28 -3.42 -17.32 -3.14
C THR A 28 -3.74 -17.48 -1.65
N ASN A 29 -2.71 -17.54 -0.80
CA ASN A 29 -2.88 -17.66 0.64
C ASN A 29 -3.56 -16.43 1.26
N ALA A 30 -3.26 -15.22 0.75
CA ALA A 30 -3.93 -14.00 1.18
C ALA A 30 -5.42 -14.02 0.85
N LYS A 31 -5.79 -14.43 -0.37
CA LYS A 31 -7.19 -14.57 -0.78
C LYS A 31 -7.93 -15.57 0.10
N LEU A 32 -7.35 -16.76 0.32
CA LEU A 32 -7.92 -17.80 1.19
C LEU A 32 -8.07 -17.35 2.65
N ALA A 33 -7.19 -16.47 3.12
CA ALA A 33 -7.29 -15.88 4.45
C ALA A 33 -8.35 -14.78 4.57
N GLY A 34 -9.02 -14.39 3.47
CA GLY A 34 -10.08 -13.40 3.46
C GLY A 34 -9.61 -11.98 3.11
N SER A 35 -8.42 -11.82 2.49
CA SER A 35 -8.00 -10.53 1.97
C SER A 35 -8.91 -10.09 0.81
N GLN A 36 -9.31 -8.83 0.85
CA GLN A 36 -10.14 -8.18 -0.17
C GLN A 36 -9.30 -7.41 -1.18
N PHE A 37 -8.04 -7.11 -0.87
CA PHE A 37 -7.05 -6.54 -1.77
C PHE A 37 -5.63 -6.97 -1.40
N ALA A 38 -4.72 -6.79 -2.33
CA ALA A 38 -3.30 -7.12 -2.21
C ALA A 38 -2.43 -5.89 -2.42
N VAL A 39 -1.28 -5.85 -1.76
CA VAL A 39 -0.24 -4.84 -1.98
C VAL A 39 1.10 -5.52 -2.17
N SER A 40 1.77 -5.27 -3.29
CA SER A 40 3.11 -5.78 -3.57
C SER A 40 4.19 -4.69 -3.40
N PRO A 41 5.43 -5.06 -3.08
CA PRO A 41 6.55 -4.10 -3.00
C PRO A 41 7.08 -3.67 -4.36
N GLY A 42 6.76 -4.40 -5.42
CA GLY A 42 7.16 -4.16 -6.80
C GLY A 42 6.11 -4.69 -7.76
N TYR A 43 6.23 -4.33 -9.04
CA TYR A 43 5.37 -4.79 -10.10
C TYR A 43 6.03 -5.94 -10.88
N THR A 44 5.26 -7.02 -11.13
CA THR A 44 5.59 -8.08 -12.08
C THR A 44 4.34 -8.54 -12.81
N ASN A 45 4.48 -8.93 -14.09
CA ASN A 45 3.36 -9.48 -14.88
C ASN A 45 2.78 -10.72 -14.22
N GLU A 46 3.61 -11.57 -13.60
CA GLU A 46 3.16 -12.78 -12.90
C GLU A 46 2.24 -12.43 -11.72
N MET A 47 2.63 -11.44 -10.90
CA MET A 47 1.80 -10.99 -9.78
C MET A 47 0.49 -10.36 -10.25
N SER A 48 0.54 -9.54 -11.31
CA SER A 48 -0.65 -8.96 -11.93
C SER A 48 -1.60 -10.06 -12.44
N SER A 49 -1.06 -11.03 -13.18
CA SER A 49 -1.85 -12.13 -13.76
C SER A 49 -2.52 -12.99 -12.69
N ILE A 50 -1.78 -13.42 -11.66
CA ILE A 50 -2.38 -14.23 -10.60
C ILE A 50 -3.44 -13.48 -9.80
N CYS A 51 -3.21 -12.21 -9.50
CA CYS A 51 -4.20 -11.41 -8.79
C CYS A 51 -5.49 -11.22 -9.61
N LYS A 52 -5.37 -11.06 -10.93
CA LYS A 52 -6.54 -11.05 -11.84
C LYS A 52 -7.26 -12.41 -11.87
N GLU A 53 -6.50 -13.51 -11.99
CA GLU A 53 -7.05 -14.88 -12.03
C GLU A 53 -7.88 -15.22 -10.80
N ILE A 54 -7.41 -14.82 -9.61
CA ILE A 54 -8.10 -15.10 -8.33
C ILE A 54 -9.03 -13.97 -7.89
N GLU A 55 -9.27 -12.97 -8.73
CA GLU A 55 -10.11 -11.80 -8.44
C GLU A 55 -9.71 -11.10 -7.11
N LEU A 56 -8.41 -10.84 -6.93
CA LEU A 56 -7.86 -10.11 -5.80
C LEU A 56 -7.29 -8.77 -6.27
N PRO A 57 -7.99 -7.63 -6.08
CA PRO A 57 -7.48 -6.31 -6.47
C PRO A 57 -6.05 -6.08 -5.98
N LEU A 58 -5.16 -5.63 -6.86
CA LEU A 58 -3.75 -5.41 -6.57
C LEU A 58 -3.40 -3.93 -6.59
N LEU A 59 -2.72 -3.45 -5.55
CA LEU A 59 -1.98 -2.19 -5.53
C LEU A 59 -0.49 -2.51 -5.75
N PRO A 60 0.02 -2.41 -7.00
CA PRO A 60 1.38 -2.81 -7.32
C PRO A 60 2.39 -1.73 -6.95
N GLY A 61 3.57 -2.14 -6.46
CA GLY A 61 4.68 -1.26 -6.14
C GLY A 61 5.47 -0.86 -7.38
N VAL A 62 5.93 0.39 -7.42
CA VAL A 62 6.81 0.95 -8.45
C VAL A 62 7.82 1.90 -7.81
N SER A 63 8.97 2.09 -8.46
CA SER A 63 10.03 3.00 -8.01
C SER A 63 10.64 3.84 -9.15
N SER A 64 10.24 3.59 -10.38
CA SER A 64 10.77 4.24 -11.58
C SER A 64 9.69 4.49 -12.63
N GLY A 65 9.94 5.43 -13.55
CA GLY A 65 9.02 5.72 -14.66
C GLY A 65 8.78 4.51 -15.57
N SER A 66 9.80 3.66 -15.79
CA SER A 66 9.65 2.44 -16.60
C SER A 66 8.67 1.44 -15.96
N GLU A 67 8.72 1.31 -14.63
CA GLU A 67 7.78 0.45 -13.89
C GLU A 67 6.36 1.03 -13.90
N VAL A 68 6.22 2.36 -13.79
CA VAL A 68 4.93 3.05 -13.94
C VAL A 68 4.33 2.77 -15.32
N MET A 69 5.11 2.97 -16.41
CA MET A 69 4.66 2.67 -17.77
C MET A 69 4.20 1.22 -17.94
N LYS A 70 4.97 0.28 -17.39
CA LYS A 70 4.66 -1.14 -17.47
C LYS A 70 3.39 -1.52 -16.70
N ALA A 71 3.22 -1.00 -15.49
CA ALA A 71 2.00 -1.21 -14.71
C ALA A 71 0.77 -0.58 -15.38
N ASN A 72 0.93 0.64 -15.95
CA ASN A 72 -0.15 1.32 -16.65
C ASN A 72 -0.59 0.57 -17.92
N GLN A 73 0.33 -0.01 -18.69
CA GLN A 73 0.00 -0.87 -19.84
C GLN A 73 -0.88 -2.07 -19.44
N ASP A 74 -0.75 -2.57 -18.22
CA ASP A 74 -1.58 -3.65 -17.67
C ASP A 74 -2.88 -3.16 -17.01
N GLY A 75 -3.19 -1.86 -17.13
CA GLY A 75 -4.43 -1.23 -16.70
C GLY A 75 -4.42 -0.68 -15.28
N PHE A 76 -3.25 -0.55 -14.65
CA PHE A 76 -3.17 0.07 -13.33
C PHE A 76 -3.00 1.60 -13.44
N SER A 77 -3.92 2.33 -12.82
CA SER A 77 -3.86 3.80 -12.67
C SER A 77 -3.66 4.25 -11.21
N PHE A 78 -3.63 3.31 -10.27
CA PHE A 78 -3.32 3.58 -8.88
C PHE A 78 -2.18 2.64 -8.42
N LEU A 79 -1.03 3.23 -8.05
CA LEU A 79 0.22 2.52 -7.82
C LEU A 79 0.78 2.85 -6.43
N LYS A 80 1.50 1.91 -5.83
CA LYS A 80 2.29 2.17 -4.62
C LYS A 80 3.67 2.67 -5.01
N LEU A 81 4.08 3.87 -4.58
CA LEU A 81 5.49 4.26 -4.66
C LEU A 81 6.25 3.67 -3.48
N PHE A 82 7.23 2.78 -3.75
CA PHE A 82 7.97 2.09 -2.70
C PHE A 82 9.42 1.77 -3.11
N PRO A 83 10.38 1.97 -2.21
CA PRO A 83 10.32 2.64 -0.90
C PRO A 83 10.36 4.17 -1.06
N ALA A 84 9.25 4.87 -0.78
CA ALA A 84 8.97 6.22 -1.23
C ALA A 84 10.09 7.22 -0.93
N VAL A 85 10.50 7.38 0.32
CA VAL A 85 11.53 8.37 0.70
C VAL A 85 12.88 8.04 0.07
N ALA A 86 13.27 6.76 0.02
CA ALA A 86 14.56 6.34 -0.49
C ALA A 86 14.71 6.54 -2.02
N VAL A 87 13.61 6.51 -2.78
CA VAL A 87 13.64 6.66 -4.25
C VAL A 87 13.39 8.09 -4.74
N GLY A 88 13.31 9.07 -3.82
CA GLY A 88 13.15 10.49 -4.18
C GLY A 88 11.88 11.15 -3.63
N GLY A 89 10.97 10.40 -3.03
CA GLY A 89 9.83 10.93 -2.27
C GLY A 89 8.99 11.92 -3.04
N ILE A 90 8.75 13.09 -2.43
CA ILE A 90 7.95 14.18 -2.99
C ILE A 90 8.50 14.68 -4.34
N ASN A 91 9.83 14.75 -4.48
CA ASN A 91 10.45 15.25 -5.72
C ASN A 91 10.19 14.29 -6.89
N LEU A 92 10.25 12.98 -6.66
CA LEU A 92 9.91 11.99 -7.68
C LEU A 92 8.42 12.06 -8.07
N LEU A 93 7.52 12.15 -7.08
CA LEU A 93 6.08 12.28 -7.31
C LEU A 93 5.72 13.55 -8.10
N LYS A 94 6.37 14.69 -7.80
CA LYS A 94 6.24 15.91 -8.59
C LYS A 94 6.75 15.72 -10.01
N GLY A 95 7.87 15.02 -10.19
CA GLY A 95 8.38 14.68 -11.52
C GLY A 95 7.44 13.79 -12.33
N PHE A 96 6.73 12.89 -11.66
CA PHE A 96 5.75 11.99 -12.30
C PHE A 96 4.44 12.69 -12.68
N SER A 97 4.05 13.79 -12.04
CA SER A 97 2.77 14.45 -12.27
C SER A 97 2.60 15.00 -13.72
N GLY A 98 3.70 15.30 -14.42
CA GLY A 98 3.65 15.70 -15.82
C GLY A 98 3.42 14.52 -16.77
N PRO A 99 4.37 13.57 -16.88
CA PRO A 99 4.27 12.47 -17.84
C PRO A 99 3.20 11.42 -17.48
N PHE A 100 2.73 11.36 -16.23
CA PHE A 100 1.75 10.39 -15.70
C PHE A 100 0.60 11.11 -14.99
N ALA A 101 -0.01 12.08 -15.65
CA ALA A 101 -1.07 12.91 -15.08
C ALA A 101 -2.35 12.13 -14.72
N ASP A 102 -2.54 10.96 -15.33
CA ASP A 102 -3.64 10.03 -15.11
C ASP A 102 -3.35 8.95 -14.03
N ILE A 103 -2.15 8.98 -13.46
CA ILE A 103 -1.73 7.99 -12.45
C ILE A 103 -1.74 8.60 -11.06
N GLN A 104 -2.33 7.89 -10.11
CA GLN A 104 -2.30 8.22 -8.69
C GLN A 104 -1.35 7.30 -7.92
N PHE A 105 -0.80 7.80 -6.83
CA PHE A 105 0.18 7.08 -6.03
C PHE A 105 -0.20 6.99 -4.57
N CYS A 106 0.11 5.84 -3.97
CA CYS A 106 0.16 5.61 -2.52
C CYS A 106 1.63 5.50 -2.09
N PRO A 107 2.33 6.60 -1.79
CA PRO A 107 3.70 6.52 -1.31
C PRO A 107 3.75 5.80 0.05
N THR A 108 4.74 4.90 0.17
CA THR A 108 4.94 4.09 1.38
C THR A 108 6.43 3.86 1.59
N GLY A 109 6.87 3.90 2.84
CA GLY A 109 8.27 3.68 3.22
C GLY A 109 9.02 4.97 3.56
N GLY A 110 9.37 5.11 4.84
CA GLY A 110 10.03 6.28 5.40
C GLY A 110 9.11 7.46 5.74
N ILE A 111 7.82 7.35 5.50
CA ILE A 111 6.84 8.39 5.84
C ILE A 111 6.49 8.32 7.32
N THR A 112 6.34 9.47 7.93
CA THR A 112 5.97 9.68 9.34
C THR A 112 4.72 10.52 9.44
N ILE A 113 4.11 10.59 10.62
CA ILE A 113 2.97 11.48 10.90
C ILE A 113 3.28 12.94 10.56
N LYS A 114 4.53 13.38 10.73
CA LYS A 114 4.97 14.75 10.45
C LYS A 114 5.13 15.04 8.96
N THR A 115 5.53 14.05 8.16
CA THR A 115 5.79 14.21 6.73
C THR A 115 4.61 13.82 5.86
N ALA A 116 3.64 13.07 6.40
CA ALA A 116 2.45 12.66 5.66
C ALA A 116 1.66 13.82 5.04
N PRO A 117 1.44 14.97 5.72
CA PRO A 117 0.74 16.11 5.12
C PRO A 117 1.40 16.63 3.84
N ASP A 118 2.74 16.67 3.79
CA ASP A 118 3.48 17.13 2.61
C ASP A 118 3.27 16.21 1.42
N PHE A 119 3.19 14.89 1.64
CA PHE A 119 2.86 13.92 0.60
C PHE A 119 1.41 14.07 0.14
N LEU A 120 0.46 14.19 1.06
CA LEU A 120 -0.97 14.30 0.78
C LEU A 120 -1.35 15.63 0.13
N SER A 121 -0.49 16.66 0.20
CA SER A 121 -0.69 17.92 -0.51
C SER A 121 -0.51 17.81 -2.03
N LEU A 122 0.07 16.71 -2.53
CA LEU A 122 0.30 16.50 -3.96
C LEU A 122 -0.99 16.01 -4.65
N PRO A 123 -1.36 16.56 -5.83
CA PRO A 123 -2.61 16.21 -6.50
C PRO A 123 -2.69 14.77 -6.98
N ASN A 124 -1.53 14.11 -7.17
CA ASN A 124 -1.43 12.71 -7.55
C ASN A 124 -1.25 11.74 -6.36
N VAL A 125 -1.46 12.20 -5.12
CA VAL A 125 -1.30 11.41 -3.89
C VAL A 125 -2.57 11.50 -3.03
N PRO A 126 -3.57 10.65 -3.27
CA PRO A 126 -4.81 10.66 -2.49
C PRO A 126 -4.66 10.00 -1.11
N VAL A 127 -3.63 9.20 -0.90
CA VAL A 127 -3.38 8.46 0.35
C VAL A 127 -1.91 8.12 0.49
N CYS A 128 -1.42 8.00 1.72
CA CYS A 128 -0.08 7.48 1.97
C CYS A 128 -0.09 6.34 3.01
N GLY A 129 0.90 5.46 2.92
CA GLY A 129 1.07 4.33 3.85
C GLY A 129 2.30 4.52 4.74
N GLY A 130 2.19 4.09 6.00
CA GLY A 130 3.32 4.16 6.91
C GLY A 130 3.24 3.20 8.09
N THR A 131 4.39 2.87 8.65
CA THR A 131 4.52 1.95 9.77
C THR A 131 4.41 2.63 11.15
N TRP A 132 4.31 3.97 11.18
CA TRP A 132 4.16 4.72 12.43
C TRP A 132 2.87 4.41 13.17
N LEU A 133 1.84 3.93 12.45
CA LEU A 133 0.55 3.54 13.01
C LEU A 133 0.63 2.31 13.91
N THR A 134 1.58 1.43 13.64
CA THR A 134 1.72 0.14 14.33
C THR A 134 3.17 -0.12 14.72
N PRO A 135 3.75 0.67 15.63
CA PRO A 135 5.11 0.48 16.12
C PRO A 135 5.29 -0.93 16.69
N LYS A 136 6.42 -1.57 16.36
CA LYS A 136 6.69 -2.97 16.74
C LYS A 136 6.66 -3.20 18.26
N ASN A 137 7.13 -2.24 19.04
CA ASN A 137 7.08 -2.30 20.51
C ASN A 137 5.64 -2.34 21.02
N LEU A 138 4.76 -1.47 20.49
CA LEU A 138 3.35 -1.43 20.91
C LEU A 138 2.61 -2.74 20.57
N ILE A 139 2.92 -3.33 19.40
CA ILE A 139 2.38 -4.64 19.03
C ILE A 139 2.89 -5.73 20.01
N LYS A 140 4.20 -5.74 20.29
CA LYS A 140 4.82 -6.69 21.21
C LYS A 140 4.21 -6.59 22.62
N ASP A 141 4.02 -5.37 23.09
CA ASP A 141 3.49 -5.07 24.43
C ASP A 141 1.94 -5.13 24.47
N LYS A 142 1.29 -5.45 23.33
CA LYS A 142 -0.17 -5.51 23.18
C LYS A 142 -0.86 -4.20 23.60
N ASN A 143 -0.19 -3.07 23.40
CA ASN A 143 -0.74 -1.74 23.71
C ASN A 143 -1.68 -1.27 22.60
N TRP A 144 -2.86 -1.90 22.51
CA TRP A 144 -3.86 -1.63 21.47
C TRP A 144 -4.49 -0.25 21.61
N SER A 145 -4.58 0.30 22.81
CA SER A 145 -5.12 1.63 23.05
C SER A 145 -4.28 2.72 22.39
N GLU A 146 -2.94 2.62 22.49
CA GLU A 146 -2.06 3.58 21.82
C GLU A 146 -2.06 3.40 20.29
N ILE A 147 -2.14 2.17 19.78
CA ILE A 147 -2.31 1.91 18.35
C ILE A 147 -3.63 2.54 17.84
N THR A 148 -4.73 2.41 18.59
CA THR A 148 -6.00 3.05 18.24
C THR A 148 -5.88 4.57 18.22
N LYS A 149 -5.16 5.17 19.18
CA LYS A 149 -4.90 6.61 19.20
C LYS A 149 -4.10 7.06 17.98
N LEU A 150 -3.00 6.39 17.66
CA LEU A 150 -2.20 6.68 16.46
C LEU A 150 -3.02 6.59 15.17
N ALA A 151 -3.90 5.59 15.06
CA ALA A 151 -4.79 5.45 13.92
C ALA A 151 -5.80 6.62 13.82
N LYS A 152 -6.37 7.05 14.94
CA LYS A 152 -7.26 8.22 14.98
C LYS A 152 -6.53 9.51 14.60
N GLU A 153 -5.34 9.74 15.13
CA GLU A 153 -4.51 10.90 14.76
C GLU A 153 -4.21 10.91 13.26
N ALA A 154 -3.86 9.76 12.68
CA ALA A 154 -3.61 9.65 11.25
C ALA A 154 -4.85 9.86 10.38
N SER A 155 -6.05 9.60 10.87
CA SER A 155 -7.30 9.83 10.13
C SER A 155 -7.72 11.32 10.07
N LEU A 156 -7.01 12.19 10.76
CA LEU A 156 -7.27 13.63 10.82
C LEU A 156 -6.30 14.45 9.95
N ILE A 157 -5.39 13.80 9.22
CA ILE A 157 -4.41 14.44 8.35
C ILE A 157 -4.99 14.71 6.96
#